data_b786a62869888c1fbc820f3848b437b4
#
_entry.id   b786a62869888c1fbc820f3848b437b4
#
_cell.length_a   1.000
_cell.length_b   1.000
_cell.length_c   1.000
_cell.angle_alpha   90.00
_cell.angle_beta   90.00
_cell.angle_gamma   90.00
#
_symmetry.space_group_name_H-M   'P 1'
#
loop_
_entity.id
_entity.type
_entity.pdbx_description
1 polymer ?
#
loop_
_entity_poly.entity_id
_entity_poly.type
_entity_poly.pdbx_seq_one_letter_code
_entity_poly.pdbx_strand_id
1 'polypeptide(L)'
;MHKLIILTFSTLFLLVKSSYSHDPKNCDVLENYDFSQFDNWKVEVIENAPQYDLDKNFVKTLIQDYQVNKRVIENDKCQPEFTLTFSEYIEKRISKLRIQNGINKYNENNNLLQNIKQVYNVQPRFIISIWGLETAYGEITGNYPVIESLLTMSYDERRRKYFTKELFNSFKIIEEGHIDLENFKGSWAGAMGQNQFMPSSFLNYAQDFNNDGKKNIWTDVEDSLASIGRYLQGVGSNKWDPNYTWGREVIPPTNIKELEKELFIKREKGCLAIKKLSKKLPLSAFREMNFQKLNGDRVDSLNIDSYLVRMGREENDYRYFIVYNNYLNILSYNCSNYYALSVGLLSDKIK
;
A
#
# COMPACT_ATOMS: atom_id res chain seq x y z
N MET A 1 3.08 -19.27 17.60
CA MET A 1 2.41 -17.95 17.72
C MET A 1 3.33 -16.90 17.11
N HIS A 2 3.20 -16.68 15.82
CA HIS A 2 4.04 -15.70 15.09
C HIS A 2 3.43 -14.31 15.28
N LYS A 3 4.17 -13.45 15.98
CA LYS A 3 3.82 -12.03 16.07
C LYS A 3 4.12 -11.39 14.71
N LEU A 4 3.08 -11.11 13.95
CA LEU A 4 3.18 -10.30 12.73
C LEU A 4 3.42 -8.85 13.15
N ILE A 5 4.70 -8.44 13.13
CA ILE A 5 5.06 -7.02 13.26
C ILE A 5 4.84 -6.40 11.88
N ILE A 6 3.65 -5.85 11.67
CA ILE A 6 3.37 -5.04 10.48
C ILE A 6 4.04 -3.68 10.72
N LEU A 7 5.24 -3.51 10.17
CA LEU A 7 5.86 -2.20 10.05
C LEU A 7 5.15 -1.41 8.95
N THR A 8 4.65 -0.26 9.31
CA THR A 8 3.96 0.65 8.42
C THR A 8 4.91 1.24 7.40
N PHE A 9 4.77 0.83 6.15
CA PHE A 9 5.31 1.55 5.02
C PHE A 9 4.29 2.57 4.55
N SER A 10 4.52 3.83 4.87
CA SER A 10 3.93 4.93 4.13
C SER A 10 4.79 5.13 2.88
N THR A 11 4.58 4.30 1.85
CA THR A 11 5.14 4.57 0.53
C THR A 11 4.38 5.72 -0.08
N LEU A 12 4.82 6.94 0.24
CA LEU A 12 4.35 8.13 -0.42
C LEU A 12 5.04 8.23 -1.78
N PHE A 13 4.49 7.55 -2.79
CA PHE A 13 4.89 7.78 -4.16
C PHE A 13 4.25 9.08 -4.68
N LEU A 14 4.97 10.19 -4.47
CA LEU A 14 4.78 11.41 -5.23
C LEU A 14 5.57 11.28 -6.54
N LEU A 15 5.00 10.65 -7.55
CA LEU A 15 5.43 10.81 -8.93
C LEU A 15 4.39 11.63 -9.69
N VAL A 16 4.37 12.91 -9.39
CA VAL A 16 3.98 13.89 -10.36
C VAL A 16 5.29 14.32 -11.06
N LYS A 17 5.43 14.09 -12.36
CA LYS A 17 6.27 14.94 -13.18
C LYS A 17 5.64 16.34 -13.18
N SER A 18 5.73 17.04 -12.08
CA SER A 18 5.79 18.48 -12.08
C SER A 18 7.27 18.78 -12.04
N SER A 19 7.70 19.61 -12.95
CA SER A 19 8.99 20.28 -13.00
C SER A 19 9.16 21.18 -11.77
N TYR A 20 9.22 20.58 -10.61
CA TYR A 20 9.83 21.13 -9.42
C TYR A 20 11.11 20.32 -9.22
N SER A 21 12.22 20.91 -9.62
CA SER A 21 13.51 20.58 -9.06
C SER A 21 13.37 20.75 -7.56
N HIS A 22 13.00 19.68 -6.85
CA HIS A 22 13.22 19.62 -5.43
C HIS A 22 14.71 19.35 -5.29
N ASP A 23 15.47 20.44 -5.18
CA ASP A 23 16.79 20.43 -4.58
C ASP A 23 16.59 19.83 -3.18
N PRO A 24 17.14 18.65 -2.88
CA PRO A 24 17.09 18.11 -1.51
C PRO A 24 17.97 19.02 -0.67
N LYS A 25 17.41 20.11 -0.16
CA LYS A 25 18.10 21.05 0.70
C LYS A 25 18.66 20.26 1.87
N ASN A 26 19.97 20.04 1.84
CA ASN A 26 20.82 19.55 2.93
C ASN A 26 20.30 18.30 3.65
N CYS A 27 20.18 17.20 2.92
CA CYS A 27 20.14 15.91 3.57
C CYS A 27 21.54 15.27 3.52
N ASP A 28 22.40 15.70 4.38
CA ASP A 28 23.80 15.22 4.51
C ASP A 28 23.88 13.81 5.12
N VAL A 29 22.86 13.00 4.88
CA VAL A 29 22.71 11.66 5.47
C VAL A 29 23.84 10.73 5.03
N LEU A 30 24.38 10.94 3.83
CA LEU A 30 25.42 10.09 3.28
C LEU A 30 26.81 10.36 3.87
N GLU A 31 27.08 11.55 4.41
CA GLU A 31 28.39 11.90 4.97
C GLU A 31 28.78 11.02 6.16
N ASN A 32 27.77 10.57 6.93
CA ASN A 32 27.97 9.75 8.13
C ASN A 32 27.54 8.29 7.92
N TYR A 33 27.30 7.86 6.66
CA TYR A 33 26.87 6.49 6.39
C TYR A 33 28.06 5.61 6.04
N ASP A 34 28.33 4.59 6.85
CA ASP A 34 29.41 3.65 6.59
C ASP A 34 29.00 2.60 5.53
N PHE A 35 29.65 2.68 4.38
CA PHE A 35 29.47 1.73 3.28
C PHE A 35 30.55 0.64 3.23
N SER A 36 31.56 0.69 4.10
CA SER A 36 32.74 -0.18 4.04
C SER A 36 32.41 -1.66 4.24
N GLN A 37 31.33 -1.97 4.91
CA GLN A 37 30.89 -3.35 5.22
C GLN A 37 29.89 -3.90 4.20
N PHE A 38 29.59 -3.21 3.09
CA PHE A 38 28.58 -3.65 2.13
C PHE A 38 28.96 -4.96 1.42
N ASP A 39 30.25 -5.15 1.10
CA ASP A 39 30.72 -6.41 0.50
C ASP A 39 30.64 -7.57 1.49
N ASN A 40 30.94 -7.33 2.77
CA ASN A 40 30.75 -8.32 3.83
C ASN A 40 29.27 -8.67 3.98
N TRP A 41 28.37 -7.69 3.86
CA TRP A 41 26.92 -7.91 3.86
C TRP A 41 26.47 -8.80 2.69
N LYS A 42 27.01 -8.60 1.48
CA LYS A 42 26.73 -9.52 0.34
C LYS A 42 27.15 -10.95 0.66
N VAL A 43 28.32 -11.12 1.28
CA VAL A 43 28.79 -12.46 1.70
C VAL A 43 27.80 -13.08 2.70
N GLU A 44 27.36 -12.32 3.71
CA GLU A 44 26.36 -12.80 4.68
C GLU A 44 25.04 -13.21 3.99
N VAL A 45 24.57 -12.41 3.02
CA VAL A 45 23.36 -12.74 2.25
C VAL A 45 23.54 -14.05 1.49
N ILE A 46 24.69 -14.27 0.81
CA ILE A 46 24.98 -15.50 0.10
C ILE A 46 25.03 -16.71 1.06
N GLU A 47 25.71 -16.56 2.18
CA GLU A 47 25.83 -17.64 3.19
C GLU A 47 24.48 -18.02 3.82
N ASN A 48 23.56 -17.07 3.94
CA ASN A 48 22.21 -17.30 4.47
C ASN A 48 21.21 -17.87 3.45
N ALA A 49 21.55 -17.95 2.16
CA ALA A 49 20.65 -18.42 1.11
C ALA A 49 19.97 -19.78 1.41
N PRO A 50 20.69 -20.82 1.93
CA PRO A 50 20.07 -22.10 2.23
C PRO A 50 18.98 -22.06 3.30
N GLN A 51 18.99 -21.07 4.20
CA GLN A 51 17.94 -20.90 5.21
C GLN A 51 16.58 -20.47 4.57
N TYR A 52 16.62 -20.07 3.32
CA TYR A 52 15.48 -19.65 2.50
C TYR A 52 15.22 -20.60 1.32
N ASP A 53 15.81 -21.81 1.36
CA ASP A 53 15.70 -22.82 0.30
C ASP A 53 16.23 -22.32 -1.07
N LEU A 54 17.33 -21.57 -1.07
CA LEU A 54 17.96 -21.00 -2.27
C LEU A 54 19.43 -21.51 -2.40
N ASP A 55 19.87 -21.72 -3.63
CA ASP A 55 21.27 -22.07 -3.92
C ASP A 55 22.19 -20.85 -3.75
N LYS A 56 23.36 -21.05 -3.08
CA LYS A 56 24.32 -19.98 -2.83
C LYS A 56 24.91 -19.40 -4.11
N ASN A 57 25.20 -20.24 -5.10
CA ASN A 57 25.78 -19.77 -6.36
C ASN A 57 24.77 -18.97 -7.16
N PHE A 58 23.50 -19.41 -7.14
CA PHE A 58 22.40 -18.64 -7.72
C PHE A 58 22.30 -17.24 -7.10
N VAL A 59 22.21 -17.15 -5.76
CA VAL A 59 22.14 -15.85 -5.07
C VAL A 59 23.39 -15.01 -5.36
N LYS A 60 24.59 -15.62 -5.38
CA LYS A 60 25.84 -14.94 -5.73
C LYS A 60 25.76 -14.31 -7.12
N THR A 61 25.30 -15.04 -8.13
CA THR A 61 25.15 -14.51 -9.50
C THR A 61 24.23 -13.31 -9.58
N LEU A 62 23.22 -13.22 -8.72
CA LEU A 62 22.26 -12.12 -8.69
C LEU A 62 22.82 -10.84 -8.04
N ILE A 63 23.75 -10.95 -7.07
CA ILE A 63 24.13 -9.79 -6.27
C ILE A 63 25.61 -9.39 -6.30
N GLN A 64 26.50 -10.23 -6.86
CA GLN A 64 27.94 -10.00 -6.79
C GLN A 64 28.39 -8.65 -7.36
N ASP A 65 27.75 -8.19 -8.45
CA ASP A 65 28.13 -7.00 -9.20
C ASP A 65 27.46 -5.72 -8.66
N TYR A 66 26.46 -5.86 -7.77
CA TYR A 66 25.78 -4.68 -7.20
C TYR A 66 26.65 -3.98 -6.17
N GLN A 67 26.60 -2.67 -6.25
CA GLN A 67 27.13 -1.75 -5.26
C GLN A 67 25.97 -1.15 -4.44
N VAL A 68 26.30 -0.53 -3.30
CA VAL A 68 25.28 0.19 -2.53
C VAL A 68 24.70 1.34 -3.38
N ASN A 69 23.39 1.39 -3.48
CA ASN A 69 22.73 2.48 -4.17
C ASN A 69 22.45 3.64 -3.20
N LYS A 70 23.36 4.64 -3.23
CA LYS A 70 23.28 5.81 -2.35
C LYS A 70 21.94 6.55 -2.47
N ARG A 71 21.38 6.62 -3.70
CA ARG A 71 20.09 7.28 -3.96
C ARG A 71 18.92 6.56 -3.27
N VAL A 72 19.01 5.24 -3.08
CA VAL A 72 18.03 4.49 -2.30
C VAL A 72 18.08 4.91 -0.83
N ILE A 73 19.27 5.07 -0.26
CA ILE A 73 19.44 5.55 1.13
C ILE A 73 18.94 6.98 1.28
N GLU A 74 19.28 7.87 0.35
CA GLU A 74 18.76 9.25 0.33
C GLU A 74 17.23 9.28 0.32
N ASN A 75 16.60 8.53 -0.60
CA ASN A 75 15.15 8.45 -0.67
C ASN A 75 14.50 7.92 0.61
N ASP A 76 15.17 7.00 1.32
CA ASP A 76 14.67 6.46 2.59
C ASP A 76 14.81 7.44 3.76
N LYS A 77 15.93 8.12 3.84
CA LYS A 77 16.26 8.98 4.99
C LYS A 77 15.76 10.41 4.82
N CYS A 78 15.71 10.90 3.58
CA CYS A 78 15.38 12.28 3.23
C CYS A 78 13.95 12.46 2.73
N GLN A 79 13.03 11.61 3.18
CA GLN A 79 11.62 11.80 2.83
C GLN A 79 11.14 13.16 3.38
N PRO A 80 10.58 14.04 2.52
CA PRO A 80 10.01 15.28 3.01
C PRO A 80 8.90 14.95 4.01
N GLU A 81 8.93 15.60 5.17
CA GLU A 81 7.84 15.49 6.13
C GLU A 81 6.52 15.86 5.44
N PHE A 82 5.45 15.20 5.83
CA PHE A 82 4.11 15.49 5.34
C PHE A 82 3.73 16.91 5.75
N THR A 83 3.85 17.87 4.82
CA THR A 83 3.48 19.27 5.04
C THR A 83 2.01 19.55 4.71
N LEU A 84 1.39 18.68 3.89
CA LEU A 84 0.02 18.87 3.41
C LEU A 84 -1.02 18.58 4.49
N THR A 85 -2.08 19.38 4.52
CA THR A 85 -3.31 19.01 5.22
C THR A 85 -3.95 17.77 4.57
N PHE A 86 -4.88 17.13 5.27
CA PHE A 86 -5.58 15.98 4.69
C PHE A 86 -6.37 16.38 3.43
N SER A 87 -7.01 17.54 3.45
CA SER A 87 -7.80 18.04 2.31
C SER A 87 -6.94 18.29 1.08
N GLU A 88 -5.79 18.98 1.23
CA GLU A 88 -4.83 19.19 0.14
C GLU A 88 -4.27 17.87 -0.41
N TYR A 89 -3.99 16.90 0.48
CA TYR A 89 -3.53 15.59 0.06
C TYR A 89 -4.59 14.89 -0.80
N ILE A 90 -5.85 14.85 -0.36
CA ILE A 90 -6.95 14.23 -1.10
C ILE A 90 -7.15 14.91 -2.45
N GLU A 91 -7.14 16.24 -2.51
CA GLU A 91 -7.30 16.99 -3.76
C GLU A 91 -6.22 16.63 -4.78
N LYS A 92 -4.95 16.54 -4.35
CA LYS A 92 -3.85 16.11 -5.22
C LYS A 92 -3.94 14.65 -5.64
N ARG A 93 -4.33 13.76 -4.72
CA ARG A 93 -4.41 12.31 -4.99
C ARG A 93 -5.64 11.92 -5.81
N ILE A 94 -6.74 12.64 -5.69
CA ILE A 94 -8.02 12.39 -6.40
C ILE A 94 -8.31 13.53 -7.37
N SER A 95 -7.34 13.85 -8.24
CA SER A 95 -7.48 14.87 -9.25
C SER A 95 -8.55 14.51 -10.29
N LYS A 96 -9.14 15.52 -10.95
CA LYS A 96 -10.11 15.32 -12.04
C LYS A 96 -9.56 14.40 -13.13
N LEU A 97 -8.27 14.54 -13.47
CA LEU A 97 -7.61 13.69 -14.47
C LEU A 97 -7.56 12.24 -14.01
N ARG A 98 -7.17 11.98 -12.74
CA ARG A 98 -7.15 10.60 -12.21
C ARG A 98 -8.53 9.97 -12.19
N ILE A 99 -9.56 10.72 -11.82
CA ILE A 99 -10.95 10.24 -11.86
C ILE A 99 -11.33 9.86 -13.29
N GLN A 100 -11.08 10.75 -14.26
CA GLN A 100 -11.43 10.49 -15.66
C GLN A 100 -10.68 9.30 -16.24
N ASN A 101 -9.37 9.19 -15.98
CA ASN A 101 -8.59 8.03 -16.38
C ASN A 101 -9.12 6.75 -15.72
N GLY A 102 -9.52 6.81 -14.44
CA GLY A 102 -10.13 5.68 -13.75
C GLY A 102 -11.43 5.20 -14.37
N ILE A 103 -12.30 6.13 -14.76
CA ILE A 103 -13.55 5.80 -15.46
C ILE A 103 -13.24 5.16 -16.83
N ASN A 104 -12.30 5.71 -17.58
CA ASN A 104 -11.88 5.17 -18.86
C ASN A 104 -11.32 3.75 -18.70
N LYS A 105 -10.38 3.55 -17.76
CA LYS A 105 -9.78 2.25 -17.48
C LYS A 105 -10.78 1.21 -16.95
N TYR A 106 -11.77 1.66 -16.17
CA TYR A 106 -12.87 0.81 -15.75
C TYR A 106 -13.67 0.29 -16.96
N ASN A 107 -14.03 1.19 -17.88
CA ASN A 107 -14.81 0.85 -19.09
C ASN A 107 -14.01 -0.01 -20.08
N GLU A 108 -12.73 0.32 -20.31
CA GLU A 108 -11.81 -0.44 -21.16
C GLU A 108 -11.65 -1.89 -20.69
N ASN A 109 -11.62 -2.11 -19.39
CA ASN A 109 -11.38 -3.42 -18.78
C ASN A 109 -12.65 -4.06 -18.20
N ASN A 110 -13.85 -3.60 -18.56
CA ASN A 110 -15.07 -4.02 -17.88
C ASN A 110 -15.28 -5.54 -17.86
N ASN A 111 -15.10 -6.23 -18.99
CA ASN A 111 -15.27 -7.69 -19.07
C ASN A 111 -14.29 -8.42 -18.13
N LEU A 112 -13.02 -8.04 -18.16
CA LEU A 112 -11.98 -8.57 -17.27
C LEU A 112 -12.35 -8.33 -15.80
N LEU A 113 -12.78 -7.12 -15.46
CA LEU A 113 -13.17 -6.75 -14.11
C LEU A 113 -14.38 -7.51 -13.59
N GLN A 114 -15.35 -7.84 -14.46
CA GLN A 114 -16.48 -8.70 -14.06
C GLN A 114 -16.02 -10.15 -13.82
N ASN A 115 -15.09 -10.69 -14.62
CA ASN A 115 -14.49 -12.00 -14.39
C ASN A 115 -13.74 -12.03 -13.06
N ILE A 116 -12.89 -11.03 -12.79
CA ILE A 116 -12.17 -10.88 -11.51
C ILE A 116 -13.15 -10.80 -10.33
N LYS A 117 -14.24 -10.03 -10.48
CA LYS A 117 -15.30 -9.94 -9.46
C LYS A 117 -15.97 -11.29 -9.19
N GLN A 118 -16.20 -12.10 -10.22
CA GLN A 118 -16.78 -13.45 -10.04
C GLN A 118 -15.85 -14.36 -9.24
N VAL A 119 -14.53 -14.26 -9.45
CA VAL A 119 -13.53 -15.11 -8.79
C VAL A 119 -13.24 -14.64 -7.37
N TYR A 120 -13.01 -13.34 -7.15
CA TYR A 120 -12.54 -12.81 -5.87
C TYR A 120 -13.60 -12.10 -5.04
N ASN A 121 -14.79 -11.88 -5.62
CA ASN A 121 -15.91 -11.22 -4.96
C ASN A 121 -15.63 -9.78 -4.49
N VAL A 122 -14.71 -9.08 -5.18
CA VAL A 122 -14.30 -7.69 -4.92
C VAL A 122 -14.92 -6.77 -5.96
N GLN A 123 -15.51 -5.65 -5.52
CA GLN A 123 -16.11 -4.70 -6.47
C GLN A 123 -15.01 -4.04 -7.33
N PRO A 124 -15.16 -4.03 -8.66
CA PRO A 124 -14.18 -3.54 -9.63
C PRO A 124 -13.62 -2.14 -9.35
N ARG A 125 -14.47 -1.23 -8.87
CA ARG A 125 -14.08 0.15 -8.57
C ARG A 125 -12.91 0.27 -7.57
N PHE A 126 -12.79 -0.66 -6.62
CA PHE A 126 -11.68 -0.68 -5.66
C PHE A 126 -10.37 -1.14 -6.31
N ILE A 127 -10.45 -2.13 -7.19
CA ILE A 127 -9.31 -2.63 -7.97
C ILE A 127 -8.73 -1.51 -8.82
N ILE A 128 -9.58 -0.82 -9.59
CA ILE A 128 -9.17 0.32 -10.41
C ILE A 128 -8.63 1.48 -9.57
N SER A 129 -9.22 1.73 -8.41
CA SER A 129 -8.75 2.83 -7.53
C SER A 129 -7.36 2.56 -6.97
N ILE A 130 -7.07 1.33 -6.56
CA ILE A 130 -5.72 0.93 -6.12
C ILE A 130 -4.74 1.06 -7.28
N TRP A 131 -5.04 0.49 -8.45
CA TRP A 131 -4.19 0.60 -9.64
C TRP A 131 -3.87 2.06 -10.01
N GLY A 132 -4.88 2.92 -9.95
CA GLY A 132 -4.70 4.35 -10.22
C GLY A 132 -3.87 5.09 -9.18
N LEU A 133 -3.99 4.74 -7.91
CA LEU A 133 -3.22 5.37 -6.83
C LEU A 133 -1.79 4.85 -6.74
N GLU A 134 -1.53 3.59 -7.09
CA GLU A 134 -0.20 3.01 -7.06
C GLU A 134 0.65 3.49 -8.23
N THR A 135 0.16 3.34 -9.44
CA THR A 135 0.99 3.51 -10.65
C THR A 135 0.37 4.39 -11.73
N ALA A 136 -0.66 5.20 -11.41
CA ALA A 136 -1.41 5.96 -12.41
C ALA A 136 -1.93 5.04 -13.55
N TYR A 137 -2.49 3.89 -13.18
CA TYR A 137 -3.02 2.88 -14.11
C TYR A 137 -1.93 2.21 -14.98
N GLY A 138 -0.80 1.86 -14.35
CA GLY A 138 0.31 1.17 -14.99
C GLY A 138 1.34 2.08 -15.69
N GLU A 139 1.12 3.40 -15.72
CA GLU A 139 2.03 4.33 -16.40
C GLU A 139 3.36 4.55 -15.65
N ILE A 140 3.36 4.40 -14.33
CA ILE A 140 4.51 4.75 -13.46
C ILE A 140 4.78 3.61 -12.47
N THR A 141 5.58 2.63 -12.88
CA THR A 141 5.87 1.44 -12.07
C THR A 141 7.20 1.50 -11.32
N GLY A 142 8.05 2.50 -11.62
CA GLY A 142 9.40 2.65 -11.09
C GLY A 142 10.47 2.03 -12.00
N ASN A 143 11.72 2.52 -11.85
CA ASN A 143 12.85 2.13 -12.70
C ASN A 143 14.06 1.61 -11.91
N TYR A 144 13.95 1.44 -10.61
CA TYR A 144 15.03 0.91 -9.80
C TYR A 144 15.11 -0.61 -9.94
N PRO A 145 16.32 -1.20 -10.11
CA PRO A 145 16.47 -2.64 -9.99
C PRO A 145 16.02 -3.09 -8.61
N VAL A 146 15.06 -4.01 -8.54
CA VAL A 146 14.43 -4.41 -7.27
C VAL A 146 15.44 -5.06 -6.33
N ILE A 147 16.28 -5.95 -6.85
CA ILE A 147 17.30 -6.64 -6.04
C ILE A 147 18.31 -5.64 -5.47
N GLU A 148 18.83 -4.70 -6.27
CA GLU A 148 19.76 -3.68 -5.81
C GLU A 148 19.13 -2.79 -4.72
N SER A 149 17.89 -2.39 -4.93
CA SER A 149 17.13 -1.59 -3.94
C SER A 149 16.97 -2.33 -2.62
N LEU A 150 16.53 -3.60 -2.67
CA LEU A 150 16.32 -4.42 -1.49
C LEU A 150 17.63 -4.80 -0.79
N LEU A 151 18.70 -5.08 -1.54
CA LEU A 151 20.02 -5.35 -1.00
C LEU A 151 20.54 -4.13 -0.25
N THR A 152 20.42 -2.93 -0.84
CA THR A 152 20.79 -1.67 -0.20
C THR A 152 19.94 -1.39 1.05
N MET A 153 18.61 -1.55 0.97
CA MET A 153 17.71 -1.35 2.11
C MET A 153 17.91 -2.36 3.23
N SER A 154 18.31 -3.59 2.90
CA SER A 154 18.60 -4.64 3.89
C SER A 154 19.95 -4.41 4.60
N TYR A 155 20.85 -3.62 4.03
CA TYR A 155 22.09 -3.20 4.66
C TYR A 155 21.84 -2.21 5.82
N ASP A 156 20.81 -1.37 5.74
CA ASP A 156 20.43 -0.44 6.82
C ASP A 156 19.90 -1.20 8.05
N GLU A 157 20.58 -1.08 9.19
CA GLU A 157 20.26 -1.81 10.42
C GLU A 157 18.84 -1.57 10.93
N ARG A 158 18.32 -0.36 10.76
CA ARG A 158 17.00 0.04 11.28
C ARG A 158 15.87 -0.84 10.78
N ARG A 159 15.96 -1.32 9.53
CA ARG A 159 14.94 -2.14 8.88
C ARG A 159 15.48 -3.44 8.27
N ARG A 160 16.72 -3.80 8.61
CA ARG A 160 17.45 -4.97 8.08
C ARG A 160 16.58 -6.22 8.03
N LYS A 161 16.00 -6.60 9.15
CA LYS A 161 15.19 -7.82 9.25
C LYS A 161 14.04 -7.89 8.25
N TYR A 162 13.36 -6.78 8.02
CA TYR A 162 12.25 -6.71 7.07
C TYR A 162 12.77 -6.82 5.64
N PHE A 163 13.72 -5.96 5.27
CA PHE A 163 14.23 -5.93 3.90
C PHE A 163 15.06 -7.15 3.51
N THR A 164 15.74 -7.80 4.45
CA THR A 164 16.39 -9.09 4.20
C THR A 164 15.37 -10.15 3.78
N LYS A 165 14.22 -10.21 4.46
CA LYS A 165 13.15 -11.14 4.07
C LYS A 165 12.61 -10.81 2.68
N GLU A 166 12.38 -9.53 2.37
CA GLU A 166 11.90 -9.11 1.06
C GLU A 166 12.95 -9.38 -0.03
N LEU A 167 14.24 -9.22 0.27
CA LEU A 167 15.32 -9.56 -0.64
C LEU A 167 15.32 -11.05 -1.00
N PHE A 168 15.25 -11.97 -0.02
CA PHE A 168 15.17 -13.39 -0.30
C PHE A 168 13.88 -13.79 -1.05
N ASN A 169 12.76 -13.15 -0.76
CA ASN A 169 11.54 -13.33 -1.54
C ASN A 169 11.72 -12.85 -3.00
N SER A 170 12.50 -11.79 -3.23
CA SER A 170 12.78 -11.33 -4.60
C SER A 170 13.63 -12.32 -5.40
N PHE A 171 14.56 -13.02 -4.76
CA PHE A 171 15.32 -14.11 -5.40
C PHE A 171 14.42 -15.27 -5.82
N LYS A 172 13.44 -15.64 -4.97
CA LYS A 172 12.45 -16.68 -5.32
C LYS A 172 11.62 -16.32 -6.54
N ILE A 173 11.23 -15.07 -6.69
CA ILE A 173 10.48 -14.62 -7.88
C ILE A 173 11.27 -14.82 -9.17
N ILE A 174 12.59 -14.57 -9.13
CA ILE A 174 13.49 -14.84 -10.27
C ILE A 174 13.67 -16.34 -10.48
N GLU A 175 13.89 -17.11 -9.40
CA GLU A 175 14.04 -18.57 -9.45
C GLU A 175 12.80 -19.26 -10.04
N GLU A 176 11.60 -18.79 -9.68
CA GLU A 176 10.33 -19.27 -10.22
C GLU A 176 10.07 -18.83 -11.68
N GLY A 177 10.92 -17.97 -12.25
CA GLY A 177 10.88 -17.58 -13.68
C GLY A 177 9.76 -16.60 -14.04
N HIS A 178 9.19 -15.92 -13.07
CA HIS A 178 8.10 -14.95 -13.31
C HIS A 178 8.57 -13.68 -14.03
N ILE A 179 9.82 -13.30 -13.85
CA ILE A 179 10.44 -12.12 -14.47
C ILE A 179 11.94 -12.34 -14.65
N ASP A 180 12.50 -11.82 -15.73
CA ASP A 180 13.95 -11.81 -15.96
C ASP A 180 14.61 -10.69 -15.16
N LEU A 181 15.85 -10.88 -14.71
CA LEU A 181 16.60 -9.95 -13.88
C LEU A 181 16.68 -8.54 -14.48
N GLU A 182 16.86 -8.43 -15.79
CA GLU A 182 16.94 -7.15 -16.52
C GLU A 182 15.64 -6.33 -16.41
N ASN A 183 14.49 -7.02 -16.42
CA ASN A 183 13.16 -6.43 -16.36
C ASN A 183 12.63 -6.30 -14.93
N PHE A 184 13.36 -6.84 -13.95
CA PHE A 184 12.95 -6.82 -12.54
C PHE A 184 13.13 -5.44 -11.91
N LYS A 185 12.26 -4.51 -12.32
CA LYS A 185 12.27 -3.10 -11.90
C LYS A 185 11.06 -2.74 -11.06
N GLY A 186 11.23 -1.74 -10.22
CA GLY A 186 10.20 -1.26 -9.33
C GLY A 186 10.57 0.07 -8.68
N SER A 187 10.05 0.31 -7.50
CA SER A 187 10.36 1.49 -6.70
C SER A 187 11.74 1.38 -6.03
N TRP A 188 12.25 2.52 -5.56
CA TRP A 188 13.47 2.58 -4.76
C TRP A 188 13.40 1.73 -3.47
N ALA A 189 12.20 1.43 -2.98
CA ALA A 189 11.99 0.60 -1.79
C ALA A 189 11.65 -0.87 -2.11
N GLY A 190 11.75 -1.28 -3.40
CA GLY A 190 11.52 -2.65 -3.82
C GLY A 190 10.06 -3.04 -4.05
N ALA A 191 9.12 -2.07 -4.11
CA ALA A 191 7.76 -2.33 -4.53
C ALA A 191 7.70 -2.47 -6.07
N MET A 192 6.96 -3.48 -6.58
CA MET A 192 7.09 -3.99 -7.92
C MET A 192 5.82 -3.88 -8.76
N GLY A 193 6.04 -3.65 -10.05
CA GLY A 193 5.00 -3.74 -11.08
C GLY A 193 3.87 -2.73 -10.91
N GLN A 194 2.78 -2.96 -11.63
CA GLN A 194 1.61 -2.07 -11.63
C GLN A 194 0.88 -2.02 -10.28
N ASN A 195 1.06 -3.05 -9.47
CA ASN A 195 0.42 -3.23 -8.17
C ASN A 195 1.23 -2.63 -7.02
N GLN A 196 2.50 -2.29 -7.26
CA GLN A 196 3.46 -1.92 -6.21
C GLN A 196 3.50 -2.93 -5.07
N PHE A 197 3.48 -4.23 -5.41
CA PHE A 197 3.63 -5.30 -4.43
C PHE A 197 5.06 -5.39 -3.93
N MET A 198 5.23 -5.58 -2.62
CA MET A 198 6.48 -6.10 -2.08
C MET A 198 6.66 -7.56 -2.50
N PRO A 199 7.89 -8.10 -2.59
CA PRO A 199 8.13 -9.49 -2.96
C PRO A 199 7.31 -10.51 -2.17
N SER A 200 7.15 -10.32 -0.86
CA SER A 200 6.27 -11.18 -0.05
C SER A 200 4.79 -11.10 -0.45
N SER A 201 4.33 -9.93 -0.86
CA SER A 201 2.95 -9.76 -1.35
C SER A 201 2.79 -10.44 -2.71
N PHE A 202 3.79 -10.35 -3.58
CA PHE A 202 3.80 -11.04 -4.86
C PHE A 202 3.67 -12.55 -4.68
N LEU A 203 4.54 -13.17 -3.90
CA LEU A 203 4.51 -14.62 -3.66
C LEU A 203 3.18 -15.11 -3.06
N ASN A 204 2.52 -14.29 -2.24
CA ASN A 204 1.26 -14.66 -1.59
C ASN A 204 0.01 -14.37 -2.42
N TYR A 205 0.02 -13.35 -3.28
CA TYR A 205 -1.20 -12.83 -3.88
C TYR A 205 -1.15 -12.64 -5.40
N ALA A 206 0.04 -12.60 -6.04
CA ALA A 206 0.11 -12.47 -7.48
C ALA A 206 -0.55 -13.67 -8.18
N GLN A 207 -1.29 -13.39 -9.25
CA GLN A 207 -2.06 -14.36 -10.01
C GLN A 207 -1.57 -14.40 -11.46
N ASP A 208 -1.53 -15.58 -12.01
CA ASP A 208 -1.49 -15.86 -13.44
C ASP A 208 -2.95 -16.01 -13.91
N PHE A 209 -3.56 -14.92 -14.33
CA PHE A 209 -5.00 -14.90 -14.60
C PHE A 209 -5.32 -15.23 -16.06
N ASN A 210 -4.38 -14.97 -16.97
CA ASN A 210 -4.46 -15.35 -18.37
C ASN A 210 -4.01 -16.80 -18.63
N ASN A 211 -3.43 -17.49 -17.62
CA ASN A 211 -2.93 -18.87 -17.66
C ASN A 211 -1.78 -19.07 -18.65
N ASP A 212 -0.86 -18.10 -18.77
CA ASP A 212 0.34 -18.21 -19.61
C ASP A 212 1.54 -18.86 -18.90
N GLY A 213 1.40 -19.20 -17.62
CA GLY A 213 2.43 -19.83 -16.77
C GLY A 213 3.27 -18.82 -15.99
N LYS A 214 3.00 -17.52 -16.10
CA LYS A 214 3.71 -16.46 -15.39
C LYS A 214 2.76 -15.56 -14.63
N LYS A 215 3.18 -15.05 -13.47
CA LYS A 215 2.47 -14.03 -12.72
C LYS A 215 3.06 -12.66 -13.08
N ASN A 216 2.65 -12.09 -14.19
CA ASN A 216 3.26 -10.88 -14.76
C ASN A 216 2.54 -9.60 -14.32
N ILE A 217 2.86 -9.10 -13.13
CA ILE A 217 2.30 -7.81 -12.65
C ILE A 217 3.00 -6.57 -13.24
N TRP A 218 4.03 -6.73 -14.08
CA TRP A 218 4.79 -5.60 -14.66
C TRP A 218 4.17 -5.06 -15.92
N THR A 219 3.82 -5.94 -16.83
CA THR A 219 3.34 -5.59 -18.19
C THR A 219 1.96 -6.16 -18.52
N ASP A 220 1.49 -7.16 -17.78
CA ASP A 220 0.18 -7.76 -17.98
C ASP A 220 -0.88 -7.12 -17.08
N VAL A 221 -1.94 -6.60 -17.71
CA VAL A 221 -3.05 -5.93 -17.00
C VAL A 221 -3.98 -6.95 -16.36
N GLU A 222 -4.18 -8.14 -16.96
CA GLU A 222 -5.06 -9.17 -16.43
C GLU A 222 -4.52 -9.70 -15.10
N ASP A 223 -3.24 -10.07 -15.08
CA ASP A 223 -2.54 -10.51 -13.88
C ASP A 223 -2.51 -9.45 -12.81
N SER A 224 -2.23 -8.20 -13.21
CA SER A 224 -2.18 -7.08 -12.30
C SER A 224 -3.51 -6.84 -11.59
N LEU A 225 -4.61 -6.71 -12.34
CA LEU A 225 -5.92 -6.43 -11.77
C LEU A 225 -6.45 -7.62 -10.96
N ALA A 226 -6.21 -8.86 -11.42
CA ALA A 226 -6.57 -10.07 -10.68
C ALA A 226 -5.79 -10.18 -9.35
N SER A 227 -4.50 -9.85 -9.36
CA SER A 227 -3.65 -9.84 -8.17
C SER A 227 -4.14 -8.82 -7.12
N ILE A 228 -4.57 -7.61 -7.53
CA ILE A 228 -5.21 -6.65 -6.62
C ILE A 228 -6.50 -7.25 -6.05
N GLY A 229 -7.33 -7.85 -6.90
CA GLY A 229 -8.56 -8.52 -6.48
C GLY A 229 -8.30 -9.64 -5.46
N ARG A 230 -7.31 -10.49 -5.73
CA ARG A 230 -6.89 -11.57 -4.83
C ARG A 230 -6.38 -11.05 -3.49
N TYR A 231 -5.61 -9.95 -3.50
CA TYR A 231 -5.14 -9.32 -2.28
C TYR A 231 -6.32 -8.82 -1.42
N LEU A 232 -7.24 -8.07 -2.02
CA LEU A 232 -8.39 -7.49 -1.32
C LEU A 232 -9.39 -8.52 -0.83
N GLN A 233 -9.54 -9.67 -1.51
CA GLN A 233 -10.44 -10.76 -1.12
C GLN A 233 -10.26 -11.16 0.35
N GLY A 234 -9.05 -11.12 0.86
CA GLY A 234 -8.83 -11.29 2.27
C GLY A 234 -7.37 -11.47 2.67
N VAL A 235 -6.99 -10.69 3.65
CA VAL A 235 -5.70 -10.76 4.34
C VAL A 235 -5.96 -11.20 5.78
N GLY A 236 -5.49 -12.37 6.15
CA GLY A 236 -5.66 -12.91 7.50
C GLY A 236 -7.12 -13.24 7.83
N SER A 237 -7.64 -12.70 8.94
CA SER A 237 -9.02 -12.92 9.39
C SER A 237 -10.06 -12.01 8.73
N ASN A 238 -9.62 -10.95 8.04
CA ASN A 238 -10.52 -10.01 7.38
C ASN A 238 -10.84 -10.50 5.99
N LYS A 239 -12.13 -10.75 5.72
CA LYS A 239 -12.63 -11.06 4.39
C LYS A 239 -13.32 -9.84 3.82
N TRP A 240 -13.13 -9.62 2.52
CA TRP A 240 -13.87 -8.60 1.79
C TRP A 240 -15.35 -8.96 1.74
N ASP A 241 -16.19 -7.98 2.07
CA ASP A 241 -17.64 -8.15 1.95
C ASP A 241 -18.15 -7.37 0.72
N PRO A 242 -18.64 -8.06 -0.32
CA PRO A 242 -19.11 -7.41 -1.54
C PRO A 242 -20.40 -6.61 -1.35
N ASN A 243 -21.14 -6.83 -0.26
CA ASN A 243 -22.39 -6.14 0.02
C ASN A 243 -22.16 -4.75 0.61
N TYR A 244 -20.96 -4.45 1.10
CA TYR A 244 -20.64 -3.19 1.72
C TYR A 244 -19.55 -2.44 0.97
N THR A 245 -19.53 -1.13 1.13
CA THR A 245 -18.44 -0.26 0.68
C THR A 245 -17.30 -0.22 1.73
N TRP A 246 -16.37 0.69 1.58
CA TRP A 246 -15.27 0.95 2.52
C TRP A 246 -15.70 1.71 3.77
N GLY A 247 -16.71 2.56 3.66
CA GLY A 247 -17.16 3.51 4.67
C GLY A 247 -17.79 4.73 4.03
N ARG A 248 -17.81 5.82 4.76
CA ARG A 248 -18.29 7.14 4.31
C ARG A 248 -17.79 8.27 5.16
N GLU A 249 -17.71 9.46 4.60
CA GLU A 249 -17.54 10.69 5.35
C GLU A 249 -18.84 11.04 6.07
N VAL A 250 -18.71 11.59 7.29
CA VAL A 250 -19.86 11.91 8.15
C VAL A 250 -19.69 13.26 8.83
N ILE A 251 -20.84 13.89 9.16
CA ILE A 251 -20.92 15.04 10.03
C ILE A 251 -20.99 14.51 11.46
N PRO A 252 -20.06 14.90 12.36
CA PRO A 252 -20.08 14.48 13.75
C PRO A 252 -21.18 15.24 14.51
N PRO A 253 -21.67 14.70 15.65
CA PRO A 253 -22.58 15.41 16.55
C PRO A 253 -21.84 16.54 17.28
N THR A 254 -22.61 17.47 17.89
CA THR A 254 -22.07 18.65 18.58
C THR A 254 -21.19 18.31 19.79
N ASN A 255 -21.43 17.17 20.44
CA ASN A 255 -20.66 16.67 21.59
C ASN A 255 -19.51 15.71 21.18
N ILE A 256 -18.98 15.87 19.96
CA ILE A 256 -17.94 14.97 19.44
C ILE A 256 -16.69 14.92 20.34
N LYS A 257 -16.31 16.02 20.98
CA LYS A 257 -15.12 16.06 21.85
C LYS A 257 -15.24 15.14 23.08
N GLU A 258 -16.42 15.00 23.63
CA GLU A 258 -16.71 14.06 24.71
C GLU A 258 -16.70 12.62 24.19
N LEU A 259 -17.37 12.37 23.07
CA LEU A 259 -17.42 11.06 22.44
C LEU A 259 -16.03 10.55 22.03
N GLU A 260 -15.15 11.42 21.55
CA GLU A 260 -13.78 11.01 21.18
C GLU A 260 -13.01 10.40 22.35
N LYS A 261 -13.17 10.89 23.56
CA LYS A 261 -12.51 10.35 24.76
C LYS A 261 -12.93 8.91 25.05
N GLU A 262 -14.17 8.57 24.71
CA GLU A 262 -14.71 7.21 24.88
C GLU A 262 -14.42 6.31 23.69
N LEU A 263 -14.39 6.86 22.47
CA LEU A 263 -14.27 6.11 21.22
C LEU A 263 -12.82 5.77 20.90
N PHE A 264 -11.88 6.72 21.07
CA PHE A 264 -10.47 6.52 20.72
C PHE A 264 -9.68 5.94 21.90
N ILE A 265 -9.71 4.62 22.01
CA ILE A 265 -8.97 3.88 23.04
C ILE A 265 -7.54 3.57 22.55
N LYS A 266 -6.58 3.52 23.48
CA LYS A 266 -5.21 3.12 23.18
C LYS A 266 -5.19 1.67 22.71
N ARG A 267 -4.68 1.44 21.50
CA ARG A 267 -4.45 0.09 20.93
C ARG A 267 -2.96 -0.21 20.91
N GLU A 268 -2.59 -1.37 21.40
CA GLU A 268 -1.20 -1.84 21.39
C GLU A 268 -0.83 -2.55 20.09
N LYS A 269 -1.78 -3.28 19.49
CA LYS A 269 -1.56 -4.13 18.30
C LYS A 269 -1.98 -3.41 17.02
N GLY A 270 -1.35 -3.81 15.92
CA GLY A 270 -1.60 -3.26 14.59
C GLY A 270 -0.63 -2.14 14.21
N CYS A 271 -0.70 -1.74 12.96
CA CYS A 271 0.07 -0.63 12.43
C CYS A 271 -0.50 0.73 12.89
N LEU A 272 0.22 1.82 12.64
CA LEU A 272 -0.14 3.14 13.16
C LEU A 272 -1.55 3.58 12.72
N ALA A 273 -1.96 3.30 11.48
CA ALA A 273 -3.29 3.65 10.99
C ALA A 273 -4.39 2.91 11.75
N ILE A 274 -4.22 1.60 12.01
CA ILE A 274 -5.15 0.80 12.81
C ILE A 274 -5.22 1.31 14.27
N LYS A 275 -4.09 1.74 14.84
CA LYS A 275 -4.05 2.29 16.19
C LYS A 275 -4.82 3.61 16.34
N LYS A 276 -5.02 4.32 15.24
CA LYS A 276 -5.79 5.56 15.17
C LYS A 276 -7.29 5.39 14.90
N LEU A 277 -7.77 4.16 14.75
CA LEU A 277 -9.20 3.88 14.64
C LEU A 277 -9.85 3.92 16.03
N SER A 278 -11.13 4.30 16.09
CA SER A 278 -11.93 4.18 17.32
C SER A 278 -12.08 2.72 17.77
N LYS A 279 -12.66 2.48 18.91
CA LYS A 279 -13.19 1.14 19.25
C LYS A 279 -14.19 0.69 18.20
N LYS A 280 -14.29 -0.64 18.02
CA LYS A 280 -15.23 -1.26 17.09
C LYS A 280 -16.64 -1.16 17.66
N LEU A 281 -17.56 -0.67 16.86
CA LEU A 281 -18.98 -0.56 17.20
C LEU A 281 -19.83 -0.96 15.97
N PRO A 282 -21.08 -1.41 16.18
CA PRO A 282 -22.01 -1.54 15.07
C PRO A 282 -22.35 -0.14 14.50
N LEU A 283 -22.65 -0.04 13.20
CA LEU A 283 -23.00 1.21 12.54
C LEU A 283 -24.24 1.87 13.20
N SER A 284 -25.19 1.07 13.70
CA SER A 284 -26.35 1.55 14.44
C SER A 284 -25.99 2.38 15.68
N ALA A 285 -24.88 2.07 16.37
CA ALA A 285 -24.43 2.85 17.53
C ALA A 285 -24.01 4.28 17.12
N PHE A 286 -23.37 4.45 15.96
CA PHE A 286 -23.06 5.78 15.43
C PHE A 286 -24.31 6.56 15.05
N ARG A 287 -25.37 5.88 14.58
CA ARG A 287 -26.67 6.50 14.38
C ARG A 287 -27.30 7.01 15.68
N GLU A 288 -27.21 6.23 16.76
CA GLU A 288 -27.71 6.61 18.09
C GLU A 288 -26.92 7.79 18.68
N MET A 289 -25.63 7.88 18.36
CA MET A 289 -24.77 9.02 18.69
C MET A 289 -25.02 10.26 17.82
N ASN A 290 -26.03 10.25 16.93
CA ASN A 290 -26.39 11.34 16.01
C ASN A 290 -25.35 11.71 14.96
N PHE A 291 -24.50 10.79 14.52
CA PHE A 291 -23.70 11.00 13.31
C PHE A 291 -24.60 11.08 12.08
N GLN A 292 -24.29 11.98 11.16
CA GLN A 292 -25.07 12.22 9.95
C GLN A 292 -24.22 11.99 8.68
N LYS A 293 -24.89 11.63 7.59
CA LYS A 293 -24.31 11.68 6.24
C LYS A 293 -24.09 13.14 5.84
N LEU A 294 -23.26 13.40 4.83
CA LEU A 294 -22.98 14.77 4.37
C LEU A 294 -24.25 15.52 3.87
N ASN A 295 -25.31 14.80 3.49
CA ASN A 295 -26.58 15.38 3.09
C ASN A 295 -27.53 15.68 4.29
N GLY A 296 -27.08 15.47 5.53
CA GLY A 296 -27.85 15.70 6.74
C GLY A 296 -28.69 14.50 7.22
N ASP A 297 -28.83 13.45 6.41
CA ASP A 297 -29.54 12.24 6.84
C ASP A 297 -28.77 11.51 7.93
N ARG A 298 -29.48 10.84 8.82
CA ARG A 298 -28.84 9.94 9.79
C ARG A 298 -28.11 8.80 9.04
N VAL A 299 -26.97 8.34 9.62
CA VAL A 299 -26.32 7.13 9.13
C VAL A 299 -27.25 5.92 9.25
N ASP A 300 -27.01 4.87 8.45
CA ASP A 300 -27.89 3.72 8.37
C ASP A 300 -27.91 2.93 9.70
N SER A 301 -29.03 2.29 10.00
CA SER A 301 -29.18 1.42 11.18
C SER A 301 -28.85 -0.02 10.80
N LEU A 302 -27.57 -0.32 10.66
CA LEU A 302 -27.08 -1.66 10.31
C LEU A 302 -26.21 -2.20 11.43
N ASN A 303 -26.28 -3.52 11.65
CA ASN A 303 -25.43 -4.23 12.60
C ASN A 303 -24.15 -4.73 11.91
N ILE A 304 -23.37 -3.80 11.37
CA ILE A 304 -22.06 -4.07 10.75
C ILE A 304 -20.95 -3.43 11.56
N ASP A 305 -19.84 -4.16 11.69
CA ASP A 305 -18.65 -3.69 12.38
C ASP A 305 -18.11 -2.41 11.72
N SER A 306 -17.99 -1.37 12.50
CA SER A 306 -17.58 -0.04 12.03
C SER A 306 -16.61 0.63 13.01
N TYR A 307 -15.83 1.57 12.47
CA TYR A 307 -14.86 2.35 13.22
C TYR A 307 -14.98 3.82 12.83
N LEU A 308 -14.73 4.73 13.77
CA LEU A 308 -14.55 6.14 13.45
C LEU A 308 -13.08 6.43 13.16
N VAL A 309 -12.84 7.19 12.10
CA VAL A 309 -11.53 7.75 11.73
C VAL A 309 -11.65 9.26 11.74
N ARG A 310 -10.73 9.94 12.44
CA ARG A 310 -10.58 11.39 12.37
C ARG A 310 -9.31 11.72 11.58
N MET A 311 -9.44 12.61 10.62
CA MET A 311 -8.35 13.16 9.82
C MET A 311 -8.28 14.68 10.03
N GLY A 312 -7.12 15.25 9.79
CA GLY A 312 -6.82 16.66 10.03
C GLY A 312 -5.82 16.85 11.17
N ARG A 313 -5.26 18.06 11.28
CA ARG A 313 -4.25 18.42 12.30
C ARG A 313 -4.84 19.31 13.38
N GLU A 314 -5.78 20.17 12.99
CA GLU A 314 -6.42 21.16 13.84
C GLU A 314 -7.94 21.00 13.76
N GLU A 315 -8.67 21.49 14.76
CA GLU A 315 -10.13 21.33 14.87
C GLU A 315 -10.91 21.83 13.63
N ASN A 316 -10.46 22.92 13.04
CA ASN A 316 -11.07 23.51 11.84
C ASN A 316 -10.84 22.71 10.57
N ASP A 317 -9.90 21.73 10.59
CA ASP A 317 -9.58 20.83 9.48
C ASP A 317 -10.04 19.39 9.75
N TYR A 318 -10.72 19.13 10.86
CA TYR A 318 -11.15 17.78 11.18
C TYR A 318 -12.24 17.28 10.23
N ARG A 319 -11.98 16.13 9.60
CA ARG A 319 -12.95 15.36 8.82
C ARG A 319 -13.12 14.00 9.47
N TYR A 320 -14.35 13.53 9.53
CA TYR A 320 -14.72 12.29 10.19
C TYR A 320 -15.25 11.28 9.18
N PHE A 321 -14.84 10.05 9.35
CA PHE A 321 -15.25 8.95 8.49
C PHE A 321 -15.68 7.76 9.35
N ILE A 322 -16.84 7.17 9.06
CA ILE A 322 -17.20 5.87 9.58
C ILE A 322 -16.77 4.83 8.53
N VAL A 323 -15.89 3.91 8.91
CA VAL A 323 -15.27 2.92 8.02
C VAL A 323 -15.66 1.51 8.43
N TYR A 324 -15.74 0.58 7.47
CA TYR A 324 -16.21 -0.79 7.63
C TYR A 324 -15.07 -1.79 7.46
N ASN A 325 -15.37 -3.10 7.53
CA ASN A 325 -14.34 -4.14 7.41
C ASN A 325 -13.52 -4.05 6.12
N ASN A 326 -14.13 -3.71 4.99
CA ASN A 326 -13.41 -3.55 3.71
C ASN A 326 -12.29 -2.51 3.79
N TYR A 327 -12.45 -1.49 4.64
CA TYR A 327 -11.41 -0.51 4.89
C TYR A 327 -10.16 -1.12 5.55
N LEU A 328 -10.33 -2.13 6.40
CA LEU A 328 -9.22 -2.84 7.03
C LEU A 328 -8.41 -3.64 5.98
N ASN A 329 -9.08 -4.19 4.95
CA ASN A 329 -8.39 -4.86 3.84
C ASN A 329 -7.58 -3.86 3.00
N ILE A 330 -8.10 -2.65 2.79
CA ILE A 330 -7.35 -1.57 2.12
C ILE A 330 -6.16 -1.14 2.99
N LEU A 331 -6.32 -1.03 4.31
CA LEU A 331 -5.21 -0.77 5.24
C LEU A 331 -4.16 -1.88 5.26
N SER A 332 -4.53 -3.11 4.96
CA SER A 332 -3.58 -4.22 4.83
C SER A 332 -2.71 -4.08 3.58
N TYR A 333 -3.25 -3.50 2.51
CA TYR A 333 -2.49 -3.18 1.30
C TYR A 333 -1.44 -2.09 1.57
N ASN A 334 -1.88 -1.00 2.18
CA ASN A 334 -0.98 0.06 2.66
C ASN A 334 -1.53 0.64 3.96
N CYS A 335 -0.78 0.48 5.06
CA CYS A 335 -1.22 0.89 6.39
C CYS A 335 -1.09 2.40 6.62
N SER A 336 -1.85 3.17 5.85
CA SER A 336 -1.99 4.61 5.97
C SER A 336 -3.47 5.01 5.83
N ASN A 337 -4.02 5.74 6.82
CA ASN A 337 -5.38 6.27 6.70
C ASN A 337 -5.51 7.26 5.53
N TYR A 338 -4.46 8.01 5.20
CA TYR A 338 -4.41 8.86 4.01
C TYR A 338 -4.61 8.04 2.73
N TYR A 339 -3.90 6.91 2.62
CA TYR A 339 -4.01 6.02 1.48
C TYR A 339 -5.39 5.35 1.41
N ALA A 340 -5.81 4.71 2.50
CA ALA A 340 -7.04 3.93 2.51
C ALA A 340 -8.29 4.80 2.25
N LEU A 341 -8.32 6.03 2.79
CA LEU A 341 -9.36 7.00 2.49
C LEU A 341 -9.30 7.46 1.02
N SER A 342 -8.08 7.62 0.45
CA SER A 342 -7.95 7.95 -0.98
C SER A 342 -8.52 6.86 -1.87
N VAL A 343 -8.25 5.58 -1.56
CA VAL A 343 -8.84 4.44 -2.30
C VAL A 343 -10.36 4.48 -2.21
N GLY A 344 -10.89 4.65 -1.00
CA GLY A 344 -12.33 4.70 -0.77
C GLY A 344 -13.00 5.85 -1.53
N LEU A 345 -12.49 7.07 -1.34
CA LEU A 345 -13.05 8.28 -1.97
C LEU A 345 -12.91 8.26 -3.50
N LEU A 346 -11.80 7.73 -4.05
CA LEU A 346 -11.65 7.56 -5.49
C LEU A 346 -12.63 6.50 -6.02
N SER A 347 -12.80 5.39 -5.31
CA SER A 347 -13.74 4.33 -5.71
C SER A 347 -15.19 4.80 -5.78
N ASP A 348 -15.56 5.82 -5.00
CA ASP A 348 -16.89 6.42 -5.05
C ASP A 348 -17.11 7.32 -6.29
N LYS A 349 -16.02 7.72 -6.97
CA LYS A 349 -16.06 8.52 -8.22
C LYS A 349 -15.96 7.65 -9.48
N ILE A 350 -15.50 6.41 -9.36
CA ILE A 350 -15.38 5.43 -10.46
C ILE A 350 -16.62 4.52 -10.38
N LYS A 351 -17.61 4.80 -11.21
CA LYS A 351 -18.87 4.03 -11.28
C LYS A 351 -19.16 3.63 -12.71
#